data_ca40bff3a74c779971cca05acea05576
#
_entry.id   ca40bff3a74c779971cca05acea05576
#
_cell.length_a   1.000
_cell.length_b   1.000
_cell.length_c   1.000
_cell.angle_alpha   90.00
_cell.angle_beta   90.00
_cell.angle_gamma   90.00
#
_symmetry.space_group_name_H-M   'P 1'
#
loop_
_entity.id
_entity.type
_entity.pdbx_description
1 polymer ?
#
loop_
_entity_poly.entity_id
_entity_poly.type
_entity_poly.pdbx_seq_one_letter_code
_entity_poly.pdbx_strand_id
1 'polypeptide(L)'
;MNDGKTQAQDQLDRLLTDYFRPETAPVSLGRKLAAAARESETALTRLEGKLGIEATARGISLVRTGPTGKPATAAARKLTEQAREEIHEYLRGQRAFFRVPVDLVAVPDFQRKVLEAARLIPFGEGRPYAWIAARIGNPRAVRAVGTALGRNPVPLILPCHRVWRSDGGLGGYIFGAAVKDGLAALERTTPVLEGCTSTRIVCRVGCIHGRHMRPDNRVVFASVGDARSVGYRPCKRCRPAA
;
A
#
# COMPACT_ATOMS: atom_id res chain seq x y z
N MET A 1 -37.27 -26.24 21.11
CA MET A 1 -36.36 -26.71 20.04
C MET A 1 -35.44 -25.57 19.64
N ASN A 2 -34.58 -25.10 20.55
CA ASN A 2 -33.65 -23.97 20.26
C ASN A 2 -32.24 -24.16 20.85
N ASP A 3 -31.92 -25.34 21.43
CA ASP A 3 -30.67 -25.51 22.17
C ASP A 3 -29.48 -26.00 21.33
N GLY A 4 -29.72 -26.54 20.15
CA GLY A 4 -28.63 -27.10 19.33
C GLY A 4 -27.76 -26.07 18.61
N LYS A 5 -28.30 -24.86 18.33
CA LYS A 5 -27.53 -23.78 17.68
C LYS A 5 -26.65 -23.05 18.68
N THR A 6 -27.07 -22.91 19.91
CA THR A 6 -26.34 -22.25 21.01
C THR A 6 -25.09 -23.00 21.38
N GLN A 7 -25.18 -24.35 21.54
CA GLN A 7 -24.03 -25.18 21.92
C GLN A 7 -22.92 -25.21 20.86
N ALA A 8 -23.29 -25.33 19.58
CA ALA A 8 -22.31 -25.32 18.49
C ALA A 8 -21.61 -23.96 18.36
N GLN A 9 -22.35 -22.84 18.54
CA GLN A 9 -21.81 -21.50 18.55
C GLN A 9 -20.86 -21.27 19.72
N ASP A 10 -21.25 -21.68 20.93
CA ASP A 10 -20.40 -21.58 22.13
C ASP A 10 -19.13 -22.45 22.02
N GLN A 11 -19.22 -23.62 21.36
CA GLN A 11 -18.05 -24.44 21.10
C GLN A 11 -17.11 -23.84 20.09
N LEU A 12 -17.64 -23.20 19.02
CA LEU A 12 -16.85 -22.47 18.02
C LEU A 12 -16.18 -21.25 18.64
N ASP A 13 -16.89 -20.48 19.45
CA ASP A 13 -16.36 -19.30 20.13
C ASP A 13 -15.26 -19.66 21.14
N ARG A 14 -15.40 -20.79 21.86
CA ARG A 14 -14.34 -21.32 22.71
C ARG A 14 -13.11 -21.77 21.92
N LEU A 15 -13.30 -22.48 20.80
CA LEU A 15 -12.20 -22.90 19.93
C LEU A 15 -11.48 -21.70 19.33
N LEU A 16 -12.20 -20.68 18.89
CA LEU A 16 -11.61 -19.45 18.37
C LEU A 16 -10.88 -18.67 19.47
N THR A 17 -11.47 -18.58 20.67
CA THR A 17 -10.83 -17.92 21.82
C THR A 17 -9.55 -18.63 22.26
N ASP A 18 -9.55 -19.97 22.28
CA ASP A 18 -8.37 -20.76 22.62
C ASP A 18 -7.29 -20.72 21.53
N TYR A 19 -7.70 -20.67 20.26
CA TYR A 19 -6.77 -20.56 19.13
C TYR A 19 -6.11 -19.19 19.04
N PHE A 20 -6.81 -18.13 19.42
CA PHE A 20 -6.32 -16.74 19.40
C PHE A 20 -5.82 -16.24 20.77
N ARG A 21 -5.65 -17.10 21.77
CA ARG A 21 -5.01 -16.68 23.03
C ARG A 21 -3.55 -16.30 22.81
N PRO A 22 -3.16 -15.04 23.06
CA PRO A 22 -1.77 -14.58 22.89
C PRO A 22 -0.77 -15.38 23.76
N GLU A 23 -1.25 -15.97 24.83
CA GLU A 23 -0.46 -16.71 25.82
C GLU A 23 0.01 -18.10 25.33
N THR A 24 -0.58 -18.63 24.26
CA THR A 24 -0.24 -19.97 23.74
C THR A 24 0.80 -19.95 22.60
N ALA A 25 1.17 -18.78 22.09
CA ALA A 25 2.21 -18.68 21.08
C ALA A 25 3.57 -19.06 21.71
N PRO A 26 4.31 -20.04 21.14
CA PRO A 26 5.64 -20.36 21.63
C PRO A 26 6.52 -19.10 21.70
N VAL A 27 7.24 -18.90 22.79
CA VAL A 27 8.17 -17.76 22.98
C VAL A 27 9.15 -17.65 21.79
N SER A 28 9.52 -18.80 21.20
CA SER A 28 10.34 -18.86 19.98
C SER A 28 9.65 -18.22 18.76
N LEU A 29 8.33 -18.34 18.61
CA LEU A 29 7.56 -17.73 17.53
C LEU A 29 7.51 -16.21 17.71
N GLY A 30 7.22 -15.72 18.92
CA GLY A 30 7.25 -14.29 19.23
C GLY A 30 8.61 -13.66 18.93
N ARG A 31 9.72 -14.32 19.29
CA ARG A 31 11.08 -13.85 18.96
C ARG A 31 11.34 -13.83 17.45
N LYS A 32 10.91 -14.84 16.69
CA LYS A 32 11.04 -14.90 15.24
C LYS A 32 10.24 -13.78 14.56
N LEU A 33 9.00 -13.56 14.98
CA LEU A 33 8.16 -12.46 14.46
C LEU A 33 8.76 -11.09 14.76
N ALA A 34 9.27 -10.88 16.00
CA ALA A 34 9.92 -9.63 16.36
C ALA A 34 11.24 -9.41 15.58
N ALA A 35 12.02 -10.46 15.31
CA ALA A 35 13.22 -10.37 14.50
C ALA A 35 12.88 -10.01 13.04
N ALA A 36 11.89 -10.67 12.45
CA ALA A 36 11.41 -10.37 11.09
C ALA A 36 10.88 -8.93 10.96
N ALA A 37 10.13 -8.45 11.96
CA ALA A 37 9.66 -7.06 11.98
C ALA A 37 10.80 -6.06 12.02
N ARG A 38 11.83 -6.28 12.84
CA ARG A 38 13.04 -5.43 12.92
C ARG A 38 13.85 -5.46 11.62
N GLU A 39 13.97 -6.62 10.99
CA GLU A 39 14.63 -6.77 9.69
C GLU A 39 13.91 -5.94 8.62
N SER A 40 12.58 -6.02 8.59
CA SER A 40 11.75 -5.27 7.66
C SER A 40 11.84 -3.75 7.88
N GLU A 41 11.81 -3.27 9.12
CA GLU A 41 11.98 -1.86 9.48
C GLU A 41 13.37 -1.36 9.07
N THR A 42 14.41 -2.14 9.38
CA THR A 42 15.79 -1.84 8.99
C THR A 42 15.92 -1.80 7.47
N ALA A 43 15.25 -2.69 6.74
CA ALA A 43 15.27 -2.72 5.28
C ALA A 43 14.65 -1.47 4.67
N LEU A 44 13.53 -0.97 5.23
CA LEU A 44 12.89 0.29 4.79
C LEU A 44 13.80 1.51 5.02
N THR A 45 14.40 1.61 6.19
CA THR A 45 15.35 2.70 6.52
C THR A 45 16.57 2.70 5.58
N ARG A 46 17.13 1.51 5.30
CA ARG A 46 18.25 1.37 4.36
C ARG A 46 17.85 1.69 2.93
N LEU A 47 16.63 1.35 2.53
CA LEU A 47 16.10 1.68 1.21
C LEU A 47 16.03 3.18 1.03
N GLU A 48 15.44 3.89 1.99
CA GLU A 48 15.24 5.35 1.94
C GLU A 48 16.55 6.09 1.62
N GLY A 49 17.63 5.74 2.31
CA GLY A 49 18.96 6.37 2.12
C GLY A 49 19.65 6.04 0.78
N LYS A 50 19.13 5.05 0.03
CA LYS A 50 19.74 4.59 -1.22
C LYS A 50 18.92 4.90 -2.46
N LEU A 51 17.75 5.53 -2.32
CA LEU A 51 16.86 5.79 -3.44
C LEU A 51 17.40 6.87 -4.37
N GLY A 52 17.58 6.50 -5.63
CA GLY A 52 17.73 7.39 -6.75
C GLY A 52 16.40 7.60 -7.47
N ILE A 53 16.08 8.84 -7.80
CA ILE A 53 14.82 9.23 -8.44
C ILE A 53 15.15 10.05 -9.68
N GLU A 54 14.54 9.70 -10.82
CA GLU A 54 14.61 10.47 -12.05
C GLU A 54 13.23 10.93 -12.47
N ALA A 55 13.17 12.11 -13.04
CA ALA A 55 11.95 12.71 -13.55
C ALA A 55 12.19 13.34 -14.92
N THR A 56 11.15 13.32 -15.74
CA THR A 56 11.00 14.17 -16.93
C THR A 56 10.19 15.43 -16.55
N ALA A 57 9.92 16.30 -17.51
CA ALA A 57 8.99 17.41 -17.30
C ALA A 57 7.53 16.95 -17.06
N ARG A 58 7.19 15.69 -17.42
CA ARG A 58 5.83 15.11 -17.28
C ARG A 58 5.59 14.38 -15.97
N GLY A 59 6.65 13.85 -15.32
CA GLY A 59 6.50 13.06 -14.10
C GLY A 59 7.74 12.25 -13.76
N ILE A 60 7.62 11.47 -12.68
CA ILE A 60 8.65 10.53 -12.25
C ILE A 60 8.73 9.37 -13.23
N SER A 61 9.92 9.14 -13.77
CA SER A 61 10.18 8.10 -14.77
C SER A 61 10.96 6.91 -14.23
N LEU A 62 11.72 7.10 -13.13
CA LEU A 62 12.51 6.03 -12.52
C LEU A 62 12.65 6.23 -11.01
N VAL A 63 12.50 5.12 -10.27
CA VAL A 63 12.89 4.99 -8.86
C VAL A 63 13.68 3.70 -8.71
N ARG A 64 14.92 3.78 -8.25
CA ARG A 64 15.82 2.62 -8.09
C ARG A 64 16.76 2.81 -6.90
N THR A 65 17.48 1.78 -6.53
CA THR A 65 18.63 1.92 -5.62
C THR A 65 19.88 2.35 -6.40
N GLY A 66 20.63 3.27 -5.81
CA GLY A 66 21.89 3.78 -6.37
C GLY A 66 21.73 5.18 -6.99
N PRO A 67 22.84 5.71 -7.51
CA PRO A 67 22.89 7.05 -8.05
C PRO A 67 22.06 7.18 -9.34
N THR A 68 21.54 8.38 -9.55
CA THR A 68 20.82 8.79 -10.77
C THR A 68 21.48 10.02 -11.39
N GLY A 69 21.15 10.28 -12.64
CA GLY A 69 21.57 11.49 -13.32
C GLY A 69 21.04 12.77 -12.67
N LYS A 70 21.69 13.90 -12.94
CA LYS A 70 21.15 15.21 -12.53
C LYS A 70 19.87 15.50 -13.32
N PRO A 71 18.83 16.07 -12.67
CA PRO A 71 17.61 16.48 -13.38
C PRO A 71 17.93 17.44 -14.53
N ALA A 72 17.44 17.13 -15.73
CA ALA A 72 17.73 17.90 -16.94
C ALA A 72 17.04 19.28 -16.98
N THR A 73 15.95 19.46 -16.22
CA THR A 73 15.15 20.68 -16.21
C THR A 73 14.78 21.10 -14.79
N ALA A 74 14.42 22.38 -14.60
CA ALA A 74 13.90 22.86 -13.31
C ALA A 74 12.61 22.14 -12.90
N ALA A 75 11.72 21.83 -13.85
CA ALA A 75 10.50 21.07 -13.61
C ALA A 75 10.82 19.64 -13.12
N ALA A 76 11.74 18.94 -13.78
CA ALA A 76 12.18 17.61 -13.35
C ALA A 76 12.80 17.64 -11.94
N ARG A 77 13.58 18.68 -11.62
CA ARG A 77 14.16 18.86 -10.28
C ARG A 77 13.07 18.99 -9.22
N LYS A 78 12.10 19.88 -9.44
CA LYS A 78 10.97 20.08 -8.51
C LYS A 78 10.18 18.78 -8.29
N LEU A 79 9.93 18.01 -9.35
CA LEU A 79 9.23 16.73 -9.25
C LEU A 79 10.06 15.69 -8.48
N THR A 80 11.38 15.65 -8.67
CA THR A 80 12.28 14.75 -7.94
C THR A 80 12.31 15.08 -6.45
N GLU A 81 12.37 16.37 -6.10
CA GLU A 81 12.34 16.84 -4.70
C GLU A 81 11.00 16.47 -4.05
N GLN A 82 9.87 16.76 -4.71
CA GLN A 82 8.54 16.39 -4.24
C GLN A 82 8.40 14.87 -4.05
N ALA A 83 8.88 14.07 -5.00
CA ALA A 83 8.82 12.61 -4.90
C ALA A 83 9.63 12.09 -3.70
N ARG A 84 10.80 12.68 -3.44
CA ARG A 84 11.65 12.33 -2.29
C ARG A 84 10.94 12.61 -0.97
N GLU A 85 10.32 13.78 -0.84
CA GLU A 85 9.54 14.15 0.33
C GLU A 85 8.34 13.22 0.54
N GLU A 86 7.56 12.98 -0.54
CA GLU A 86 6.40 12.09 -0.47
C GLU A 86 6.77 10.63 -0.15
N ILE A 87 7.90 10.13 -0.64
CA ILE A 87 8.43 8.80 -0.29
C ILE A 87 8.88 8.76 1.16
N HIS A 88 9.56 9.82 1.64
CA HIS A 88 9.96 9.94 3.04
C HIS A 88 8.75 9.86 3.99
N GLU A 89 7.72 10.66 3.73
CA GLU A 89 6.47 10.64 4.51
C GLU A 89 5.77 9.27 4.43
N TYR A 90 5.75 8.65 3.25
CA TYR A 90 5.14 7.33 3.07
C TYR A 90 5.86 6.24 3.88
N LEU A 91 7.19 6.19 3.84
CA LEU A 91 7.97 5.20 4.59
C LEU A 91 7.89 5.38 6.11
N ARG A 92 7.41 6.52 6.58
CA ARG A 92 7.10 6.82 8.00
C ARG A 92 5.62 6.63 8.36
N GLY A 93 4.79 6.14 7.45
CA GLY A 93 3.35 5.97 7.68
C GLY A 93 2.56 7.29 7.79
N GLN A 94 3.13 8.39 7.31
CA GLN A 94 2.50 9.72 7.35
C GLN A 94 1.68 10.04 6.10
N ARG A 95 1.83 9.20 5.05
CA ARG A 95 1.18 9.35 3.76
C ARG A 95 0.68 8.00 3.25
N ALA A 96 -0.52 7.97 2.66
CA ALA A 96 -1.14 6.78 2.08
C ALA A 96 -1.17 6.78 0.53
N PHE A 97 -0.88 7.91 -0.13
CA PHE A 97 -0.88 8.05 -1.59
C PHE A 97 0.14 9.08 -2.07
N PHE A 98 0.52 8.97 -3.33
CA PHE A 98 1.45 9.88 -3.99
C PHE A 98 0.71 10.86 -4.91
N ARG A 99 1.09 12.13 -4.88
CA ARG A 99 0.55 13.19 -5.73
C ARG A 99 1.43 13.47 -6.94
N VAL A 100 2.71 13.11 -6.85
CA VAL A 100 3.62 13.28 -7.99
C VAL A 100 3.09 12.55 -9.21
N PRO A 101 3.08 13.19 -10.39
CA PRO A 101 2.75 12.51 -11.64
C PRO A 101 3.83 11.48 -11.98
N VAL A 102 3.43 10.45 -12.73
CA VAL A 102 4.34 9.39 -13.21
C VAL A 102 4.40 9.46 -14.74
N ASP A 103 5.60 9.39 -15.29
CA ASP A 103 5.82 9.34 -16.74
C ASP A 103 6.10 7.91 -17.19
N LEU A 104 5.12 7.27 -17.81
CA LEU A 104 5.18 5.91 -18.34
C LEU A 104 5.25 5.86 -19.87
N VAL A 105 5.58 6.96 -20.54
CA VAL A 105 5.58 7.03 -22.02
C VAL A 105 6.52 6.02 -22.64
N ALA A 106 7.68 5.77 -22.03
CA ALA A 106 8.66 4.79 -22.52
C ALA A 106 8.32 3.33 -22.12
N VAL A 107 7.25 3.11 -21.31
CA VAL A 107 6.85 1.79 -20.84
C VAL A 107 5.96 1.11 -21.88
N PRO A 108 6.23 -0.17 -22.25
CA PRO A 108 5.40 -0.92 -23.18
C PRO A 108 3.93 -0.99 -22.73
N ASP A 109 2.99 -0.98 -23.68
CA ASP A 109 1.55 -0.90 -23.42
C ASP A 109 1.03 -1.96 -22.47
N PHE A 110 1.45 -3.21 -22.63
CA PHE A 110 1.04 -4.28 -21.72
C PHE A 110 1.51 -3.99 -20.28
N GLN A 111 2.78 -3.60 -20.11
CA GLN A 111 3.33 -3.28 -18.79
C GLN A 111 2.64 -2.05 -18.18
N ARG A 112 2.36 -1.03 -18.97
CA ARG A 112 1.63 0.16 -18.51
C ARG A 112 0.24 -0.21 -17.97
N LYS A 113 -0.54 -1.02 -18.70
CA LYS A 113 -1.86 -1.52 -18.24
C LYS A 113 -1.75 -2.28 -16.92
N VAL A 114 -0.72 -3.12 -16.76
CA VAL A 114 -0.45 -3.86 -15.53
C VAL A 114 -0.16 -2.92 -14.36
N LEU A 115 0.70 -1.91 -14.56
CA LEU A 115 1.07 -0.95 -13.53
C LEU A 115 -0.10 -0.05 -13.13
N GLU A 116 -0.90 0.38 -14.10
CA GLU A 116 -2.13 1.14 -13.86
C GLU A 116 -3.17 0.33 -13.08
N ALA A 117 -3.33 -0.97 -13.40
CA ALA A 117 -4.20 -1.87 -12.63
C ALA A 117 -3.69 -2.05 -11.18
N ALA A 118 -2.37 -2.17 -10.98
CA ALA A 118 -1.79 -2.26 -9.65
C ALA A 118 -2.04 -0.99 -8.82
N ARG A 119 -2.05 0.19 -9.46
CA ARG A 119 -2.34 1.48 -8.82
C ARG A 119 -3.76 1.57 -8.23
N LEU A 120 -4.68 0.74 -8.72
CA LEU A 120 -6.06 0.68 -8.21
C LEU A 120 -6.17 -0.08 -6.88
N ILE A 121 -5.13 -0.81 -6.45
CA ILE A 121 -5.14 -1.53 -5.18
C ILE A 121 -5.00 -0.50 -4.04
N PRO A 122 -5.98 -0.42 -3.13
CA PRO A 122 -5.94 0.54 -2.03
C PRO A 122 -4.74 0.33 -1.10
N PHE A 123 -4.39 1.38 -0.38
CA PHE A 123 -3.40 1.33 0.70
C PHE A 123 -3.84 0.31 1.77
N GLY A 124 -2.89 -0.51 2.23
CA GLY A 124 -3.14 -1.56 3.22
C GLY A 124 -3.79 -2.84 2.66
N GLU A 125 -4.15 -2.85 1.38
CA GLU A 125 -4.75 -4.02 0.74
C GLU A 125 -3.76 -4.74 -0.19
N GLY A 126 -4.01 -6.03 -0.42
CA GLY A 126 -3.28 -6.83 -1.39
C GLY A 126 -4.22 -7.54 -2.37
N ARG A 127 -3.74 -7.77 -3.57
CA ARG A 127 -4.46 -8.53 -4.60
C ARG A 127 -3.54 -9.56 -5.25
N PRO A 128 -4.07 -10.73 -5.64
CA PRO A 128 -3.26 -11.73 -6.34
C PRO A 128 -2.92 -11.27 -7.77
N TYR A 129 -1.82 -11.80 -8.34
CA TYR A 129 -1.45 -11.56 -9.73
C TYR A 129 -2.59 -11.86 -10.71
N ALA A 130 -3.41 -12.89 -10.42
CA ALA A 130 -4.57 -13.25 -11.22
C ALA A 130 -5.64 -12.13 -11.26
N TRP A 131 -5.79 -11.35 -10.17
CA TRP A 131 -6.69 -10.20 -10.14
C TRP A 131 -6.25 -9.13 -11.14
N ILE A 132 -4.93 -8.83 -11.20
CA ILE A 132 -4.39 -7.90 -12.19
C ILE A 132 -4.64 -8.42 -13.61
N ALA A 133 -4.36 -9.72 -13.85
CA ALA A 133 -4.56 -10.35 -15.16
C ALA A 133 -6.02 -10.26 -15.64
N ALA A 134 -6.97 -10.53 -14.75
CA ALA A 134 -8.40 -10.37 -15.04
C ALA A 134 -8.77 -8.89 -15.29
N ARG A 135 -8.23 -7.98 -14.48
CA ARG A 135 -8.52 -6.54 -14.57
C ARG A 135 -8.08 -5.91 -15.89
N ILE A 136 -6.97 -6.38 -16.47
CA ILE A 136 -6.48 -5.91 -17.78
C ILE A 136 -7.12 -6.68 -18.98
N GLY A 137 -8.14 -7.50 -18.72
CA GLY A 137 -8.84 -8.27 -19.76
C GLY A 137 -8.08 -9.50 -20.27
N ASN A 138 -7.02 -9.95 -19.60
CA ASN A 138 -6.22 -11.11 -20.00
C ASN A 138 -5.97 -12.08 -18.83
N PRO A 139 -6.98 -12.84 -18.37
CA PRO A 139 -6.89 -13.67 -17.17
C PRO A 139 -5.83 -14.79 -17.24
N ARG A 140 -5.40 -15.17 -18.45
CA ARG A 140 -4.36 -16.19 -18.66
C ARG A 140 -2.93 -15.63 -18.54
N ALA A 141 -2.78 -14.31 -18.54
CA ALA A 141 -1.47 -13.64 -18.56
C ALA A 141 -0.78 -13.52 -17.19
N VAL A 142 -1.11 -14.34 -16.19
CA VAL A 142 -0.61 -14.21 -14.79
C VAL A 142 0.92 -14.16 -14.70
N ARG A 143 1.64 -15.00 -15.46
CA ARG A 143 3.13 -15.00 -15.50
C ARG A 143 3.66 -13.70 -16.12
N ALA A 144 3.07 -13.26 -17.23
CA ALA A 144 3.45 -12.02 -17.90
C ALA A 144 3.20 -10.78 -17.00
N VAL A 145 2.12 -10.78 -16.21
CA VAL A 145 1.84 -9.77 -15.18
C VAL A 145 2.97 -9.75 -14.14
N GLY A 146 3.41 -10.93 -13.66
CA GLY A 146 4.53 -11.01 -12.73
C GLY A 146 5.82 -10.40 -13.30
N THR A 147 6.14 -10.73 -14.56
CA THR A 147 7.30 -10.15 -15.28
C THR A 147 7.18 -8.63 -15.43
N ALA A 148 5.99 -8.13 -15.80
CA ALA A 148 5.73 -6.71 -15.98
C ALA A 148 5.87 -5.93 -14.66
N LEU A 149 5.36 -6.47 -13.54
CA LEU A 149 5.51 -5.89 -12.20
C LEU A 149 6.96 -5.93 -11.72
N GLY A 150 7.71 -7.01 -12.02
CA GLY A 150 9.13 -7.12 -11.70
C GLY A 150 10.02 -6.11 -12.42
N ARG A 151 9.53 -5.53 -13.53
CA ARG A 151 10.19 -4.47 -14.31
C ARG A 151 9.59 -3.08 -14.05
N ASN A 152 8.85 -2.90 -12.96
CA ASN A 152 8.26 -1.61 -12.61
C ASN A 152 9.36 -0.54 -12.50
N PRO A 153 9.34 0.53 -13.33
CA PRO A 153 10.36 1.58 -13.30
C PRO A 153 10.17 2.54 -12.11
N VAL A 154 8.97 2.60 -11.53
CA VAL A 154 8.62 3.58 -10.48
C VAL A 154 8.02 2.86 -9.25
N PRO A 155 8.76 1.92 -8.64
CA PRO A 155 8.29 1.21 -7.46
C PRO A 155 8.03 2.18 -6.29
N LEU A 156 7.25 1.77 -5.29
CA LEU A 156 6.65 2.56 -4.22
C LEU A 156 5.47 3.40 -4.72
N ILE A 157 5.69 4.33 -5.65
CA ILE A 157 4.66 5.20 -6.24
C ILE A 157 3.66 4.38 -7.04
N LEU A 158 4.14 3.41 -7.83
CA LEU A 158 3.30 2.37 -8.44
C LEU A 158 3.40 1.11 -7.58
N PRO A 159 2.35 0.74 -6.85
CA PRO A 159 2.42 -0.16 -5.70
C PRO A 159 2.46 -1.64 -6.09
N CYS A 160 3.49 -2.08 -6.83
CA CYS A 160 3.65 -3.50 -7.17
C CYS A 160 3.90 -4.40 -5.93
N HIS A 161 4.26 -3.81 -4.77
CA HIS A 161 4.34 -4.50 -3.50
C HIS A 161 2.98 -4.96 -2.95
N ARG A 162 1.86 -4.38 -3.40
CA ARG A 162 0.49 -4.80 -3.06
C ARG A 162 0.01 -5.99 -3.89
N VAL A 163 0.84 -6.52 -4.81
CA VAL A 163 0.49 -7.70 -5.61
C VAL A 163 1.21 -8.92 -5.06
N TRP A 164 0.43 -9.96 -4.73
CA TRP A 164 0.88 -11.16 -4.02
C TRP A 164 0.57 -12.43 -4.82
N ARG A 165 1.08 -13.55 -4.36
CA ARG A 165 0.72 -14.87 -4.88
C ARG A 165 -0.63 -15.32 -4.33
N SER A 166 -1.33 -16.17 -5.07
CA SER A 166 -2.61 -16.74 -4.62
C SER A 166 -2.49 -17.67 -3.41
N ASP A 167 -1.28 -18.19 -3.14
CA ASP A 167 -0.96 -18.98 -1.97
C ASP A 167 -0.63 -18.13 -0.72
N GLY A 168 -0.79 -16.80 -0.79
CA GLY A 168 -0.48 -15.86 0.29
C GLY A 168 1.00 -15.44 0.35
N GLY A 169 1.87 -16.04 -0.45
CA GLY A 169 3.28 -15.63 -0.54
C GLY A 169 3.43 -14.28 -1.24
N LEU A 170 4.36 -13.46 -0.79
CA LEU A 170 4.55 -12.10 -1.32
C LEU A 170 5.11 -12.08 -2.75
N GLY A 171 5.79 -13.14 -3.18
CA GLY A 171 6.49 -13.15 -4.47
C GLY A 171 7.70 -12.20 -4.50
N GLY A 172 8.31 -12.04 -5.69
CA GLY A 172 9.48 -11.17 -5.85
C GLY A 172 9.16 -9.69 -5.75
N TYR A 173 10.20 -8.90 -5.40
CA TYR A 173 10.13 -7.44 -5.38
C TYR A 173 11.49 -6.85 -5.77
N ILE A 174 11.48 -5.74 -6.49
CA ILE A 174 12.70 -5.15 -7.05
C ILE A 174 13.71 -4.71 -5.97
N PHE A 175 13.23 -4.33 -4.79
CA PHE A 175 14.05 -3.95 -3.66
C PHE A 175 14.26 -5.10 -2.65
N GLY A 176 13.86 -6.32 -2.99
CA GLY A 176 14.02 -7.52 -2.15
C GLY A 176 12.78 -7.83 -1.29
N ALA A 177 12.73 -9.07 -0.80
CA ALA A 177 11.59 -9.59 -0.04
C ALA A 177 11.38 -8.84 1.28
N ALA A 178 12.43 -8.58 2.05
CA ALA A 178 12.34 -7.87 3.33
C ALA A 178 11.74 -6.47 3.19
N VAL A 179 12.03 -5.75 2.09
CA VAL A 179 11.40 -4.47 1.80
C VAL A 179 9.92 -4.64 1.49
N LYS A 180 9.55 -5.67 0.71
CA LYS A 180 8.15 -5.95 0.39
C LYS A 180 7.33 -6.29 1.63
N ASP A 181 7.88 -7.13 2.51
CA ASP A 181 7.31 -7.46 3.81
C ASP A 181 7.13 -6.20 4.68
N GLY A 182 8.17 -5.37 4.74
CA GLY A 182 8.16 -4.12 5.49
C GLY A 182 7.09 -3.15 5.00
N LEU A 183 6.96 -2.97 3.68
CA LEU A 183 5.92 -2.13 3.09
C LEU A 183 4.52 -2.67 3.38
N ALA A 184 4.31 -3.99 3.25
CA ALA A 184 3.03 -4.62 3.56
C ALA A 184 2.68 -4.49 5.05
N ALA A 185 3.65 -4.62 5.95
CA ALA A 185 3.47 -4.42 7.38
C ALA A 185 3.16 -2.95 7.70
N LEU A 186 3.95 -2.02 7.16
CA LEU A 186 3.76 -0.58 7.32
C LEU A 186 2.33 -0.17 6.91
N GLU A 187 1.88 -0.58 5.74
CA GLU A 187 0.56 -0.21 5.25
C GLU A 187 -0.60 -0.80 6.07
N ARG A 188 -0.44 -2.00 6.64
CA ARG A 188 -1.46 -2.65 7.49
C ARG A 188 -1.51 -2.07 8.89
N THR A 189 -0.38 -1.64 9.43
CA THR A 189 -0.29 -1.12 10.80
C THR A 189 -0.47 0.39 10.88
N THR A 190 -0.30 1.11 9.76
CA THR A 190 -0.54 2.55 9.72
C THR A 190 -2.03 2.84 9.95
N PRO A 191 -2.40 3.61 10.99
CA PRO A 191 -3.78 4.04 11.18
C PRO A 191 -4.25 4.85 9.96
N VAL A 192 -5.44 4.51 9.46
CA VAL A 192 -5.97 5.19 8.29
C VAL A 192 -7.27 5.92 8.60
N LEU A 193 -7.54 6.96 7.81
CA LEU A 193 -8.77 7.69 7.76
C LEU A 193 -9.46 7.44 6.42
N GLU A 194 -10.78 7.48 6.40
CA GLU A 194 -11.58 7.32 5.18
C GLU A 194 -12.14 8.66 4.72
N GLY A 195 -11.87 9.02 3.49
CA GLY A 195 -12.39 10.21 2.84
C GLY A 195 -13.45 9.87 1.79
N CYS A 196 -14.43 10.76 1.65
CA CYS A 196 -15.45 10.68 0.60
C CYS A 196 -15.14 11.66 -0.53
N THR A 197 -14.95 11.15 -1.75
CA THR A 197 -14.60 11.99 -2.92
C THR A 197 -15.66 13.01 -3.26
N SER A 198 -16.96 12.69 -3.07
CA SER A 198 -18.07 13.58 -3.39
C SER A 198 -18.29 14.68 -2.35
N THR A 199 -18.04 14.41 -1.05
CA THR A 199 -18.28 15.38 0.02
C THR A 199 -17.03 16.09 0.52
N ARG A 200 -15.84 15.57 0.14
CA ARG A 200 -14.54 16.04 0.63
C ARG A 200 -14.43 16.04 2.17
N ILE A 201 -15.10 15.07 2.82
CA ILE A 201 -15.02 14.88 4.27
C ILE A 201 -14.18 13.66 4.58
N VAL A 202 -13.24 13.79 5.54
CA VAL A 202 -12.44 12.68 6.07
C VAL A 202 -12.94 12.28 7.45
N CYS A 203 -13.10 10.99 7.68
CA CYS A 203 -13.63 10.36 8.89
C CYS A 203 -12.64 9.33 9.45
N ARG A 204 -12.77 9.01 10.75
CA ARG A 204 -12.22 7.76 11.28
C ARG A 204 -12.94 6.56 10.66
N VAL A 205 -12.22 5.47 10.45
CA VAL A 205 -12.82 4.18 10.02
C VAL A 205 -13.96 3.81 10.97
N GLY A 206 -15.08 3.37 10.42
CA GLY A 206 -16.27 3.02 11.20
C GLY A 206 -17.11 4.19 11.69
N CYS A 207 -16.79 5.42 11.34
CA CYS A 207 -17.65 6.58 11.63
C CYS A 207 -19.06 6.41 11.04
N ILE A 208 -20.10 6.74 11.80
CA ILE A 208 -21.49 6.61 11.35
C ILE A 208 -21.76 7.33 10.02
N HIS A 209 -21.13 8.50 9.78
CA HIS A 209 -21.21 9.19 8.50
C HIS A 209 -20.42 8.50 7.39
N GLY A 210 -19.30 7.83 7.72
CA GLY A 210 -18.50 7.08 6.77
C GLY A 210 -19.14 5.75 6.32
N ARG A 211 -20.04 5.17 7.14
CA ARG A 211 -20.71 3.88 6.81
C ARG A 211 -21.59 3.96 5.57
N HIS A 212 -22.12 5.13 5.26
CA HIS A 212 -22.98 5.36 4.09
C HIS A 212 -22.20 5.74 2.83
N MET A 213 -20.87 5.76 2.90
CA MET A 213 -20.00 6.09 1.79
C MET A 213 -19.98 4.93 0.78
N ARG A 214 -20.31 5.24 -0.49
CA ARG A 214 -20.22 4.25 -1.57
C ARG A 214 -18.75 3.83 -1.76
N PRO A 215 -18.46 2.55 -2.03
CA PRO A 215 -17.08 2.07 -2.24
C PRO A 215 -16.31 2.90 -3.28
N ASP A 216 -16.95 3.26 -4.40
CA ASP A 216 -16.33 4.03 -5.48
C ASP A 216 -15.96 5.47 -5.08
N ASN A 217 -16.55 5.98 -3.99
CA ASN A 217 -16.27 7.31 -3.45
C ASN A 217 -15.29 7.28 -2.27
N ARG A 218 -14.78 6.10 -1.91
CA ARG A 218 -13.91 5.93 -0.75
C ARG A 218 -12.45 6.09 -1.14
N VAL A 219 -11.75 6.94 -0.40
CA VAL A 219 -10.29 7.11 -0.46
C VAL A 219 -9.71 7.00 0.93
N VAL A 220 -8.44 6.59 1.03
CA VAL A 220 -7.76 6.36 2.30
C VAL A 220 -6.66 7.40 2.48
N PHE A 221 -6.54 7.90 3.71
CA PHE A 221 -5.52 8.87 4.13
C PHE A 221 -4.79 8.35 5.36
N ALA A 222 -3.49 8.61 5.44
CA ALA A 222 -2.68 8.26 6.60
C ALA A 222 -2.88 9.25 7.76
N SER A 223 -3.26 10.48 7.47
CA SER A 223 -3.46 11.53 8.49
C SER A 223 -4.47 12.59 8.05
N VAL A 224 -4.92 13.41 8.98
CA VAL A 224 -5.72 14.61 8.66
C VAL A 224 -4.92 15.60 7.82
N GLY A 225 -3.61 15.72 8.06
CA GLY A 225 -2.70 16.55 7.26
C GLY A 225 -2.67 16.08 5.81
N ASP A 226 -2.52 14.77 5.59
CA ASP A 226 -2.56 14.13 4.27
C ASP A 226 -3.88 14.44 3.54
N ALA A 227 -5.03 14.27 4.22
CA ALA A 227 -6.34 14.58 3.68
C ALA A 227 -6.53 16.09 3.35
N ARG A 228 -6.09 16.98 4.22
CA ARG A 228 -6.15 18.45 4.02
C ARG A 228 -5.33 18.90 2.80
N SER A 229 -4.18 18.27 2.57
CA SER A 229 -3.29 18.61 1.44
C SER A 229 -3.96 18.46 0.07
N VAL A 230 -5.05 17.68 -0.01
CA VAL A 230 -5.85 17.46 -1.22
C VAL A 230 -7.30 17.96 -1.07
N GLY A 231 -7.55 18.88 -0.14
CA GLY A 231 -8.81 19.61 -0.02
C GLY A 231 -9.91 18.87 0.76
N TYR A 232 -9.58 17.90 1.59
CA TYR A 232 -10.55 17.27 2.49
C TYR A 232 -10.59 18.00 3.84
N ARG A 233 -11.75 18.08 4.43
CA ARG A 233 -11.95 18.60 5.79
C ARG A 233 -12.31 17.49 6.78
N PRO A 234 -11.89 17.59 8.04
CA PRO A 234 -12.28 16.63 9.07
C PRO A 234 -13.78 16.60 9.30
N CYS A 235 -14.29 15.41 9.55
CA CYS A 235 -15.68 15.20 9.96
C CYS A 235 -15.96 15.85 11.30
N LYS A 236 -17.01 16.68 11.37
CA LYS A 236 -17.42 17.34 12.62
C LYS A 236 -17.91 16.37 13.69
N ARG A 237 -18.40 15.18 13.30
CA ARG A 237 -18.94 14.16 14.23
C ARG A 237 -17.84 13.35 14.91
N CYS A 238 -16.97 12.68 14.13
CA CYS A 238 -15.92 11.82 14.69
C CYS A 238 -14.63 12.58 15.03
N ARG A 239 -14.45 13.81 14.52
CA ARG A 239 -13.30 14.68 14.81
C ARG A 239 -11.97 13.90 14.79
N PRO A 240 -11.56 13.36 13.61
CA PRO A 240 -10.28 12.71 13.54
C PRO A 240 -9.19 13.67 13.99
N ALA A 241 -8.28 13.19 14.85
CA ALA A 241 -7.16 14.00 15.32
C ALA A 241 -6.21 14.33 14.16
N ALA A 242 -5.54 15.47 14.26
CA ALA A 242 -4.48 15.87 13.34
C ALA A 242 -3.27 14.97 13.48
#